data_ca6353e3993bbf8c1ebf330639670f28
#
_entry.id   ca6353e3993bbf8c1ebf330639670f28
#
_cell.length_a   1.000
_cell.length_b   1.000
_cell.length_c   1.000
_cell.angle_alpha   90.00
_cell.angle_beta   90.00
_cell.angle_gamma   90.00
#
_symmetry.space_group_name_H-M   'P 1'
#
loop_
_entity.id
_entity.type
_entity.pdbx_description
1 polymer ?
#
loop_
_entity_poly.entity_id
_entity_poly.type
_entity_poly.pdbx_seq_one_letter_code
_entity_poly.pdbx_strand_id
1 'polypeptide(L)'
;MSAAPAVSKPLVEVHNKGLITLSIMLATIMQVLDTTIANVALPSMQADLGASADTINWVLTSYIVAAAIVTALTGWMADRLGRKRLFLISVAGFVAASVACGLSWSLTSMVAFRVMQGMFGAAIVPLAQTFMLDINPREKQGQAMAMWGAGIMVGPIIGPTLGSWLTESFDWRWVFFINVPVGIVAFLGCAANLPERPLVRRRFDLFGFAFIALGVGALQMMLDRGAELDWFAAPEVWIELGLALIGFWVATIHIATADQPFLNPRMFADFNFVAALVMIFVIGMVLMASMALLPPMLSRIYGYPVMTTGMVMAPRGIGTMLSMVLVGRLVRVVDPRLLIATGLALTAYSLHLMTGFSPIMGSGPFVTSGVLQGIGMGLVFVPLSTTAFATMAPALRADATALFSLVRNIGSSIGISIVGFLLTRNIQVNHTELVSGLTA
;
A
#
# COMPACT_ATOMS: atom_id res chain seq x y z
N MET A 1 -16.52 -37.97 -23.93
CA MET A 1 -16.98 -37.38 -22.65
C MET A 1 -15.72 -36.94 -21.91
N SER A 2 -15.37 -35.66 -22.00
CA SER A 2 -14.24 -35.06 -21.24
C SER A 2 -14.67 -34.97 -19.78
N ALA A 3 -13.96 -35.66 -18.88
CA ALA A 3 -14.18 -35.53 -17.46
C ALA A 3 -13.98 -34.07 -17.05
N ALA A 4 -14.98 -33.48 -16.40
CA ALA A 4 -14.86 -32.13 -15.85
C ALA A 4 -13.64 -32.11 -14.91
N PRO A 5 -12.75 -31.10 -15.02
CA PRO A 5 -11.58 -31.03 -14.15
C PRO A 5 -12.03 -31.03 -12.69
N ALA A 6 -11.49 -31.93 -11.89
CA ALA A 6 -11.78 -32.01 -10.47
C ALA A 6 -11.43 -30.66 -9.81
N VAL A 7 -12.42 -29.99 -9.24
CA VAL A 7 -12.23 -28.72 -8.53
C VAL A 7 -11.31 -28.98 -7.34
N SER A 8 -10.18 -28.30 -7.28
CA SER A 8 -9.24 -28.45 -6.16
C SER A 8 -9.92 -27.98 -4.85
N LYS A 9 -9.66 -28.73 -3.75
CA LYS A 9 -10.19 -28.33 -2.44
C LYS A 9 -9.44 -27.08 -1.94
N PRO A 10 -10.13 -26.17 -1.23
CA PRO A 10 -9.46 -25.07 -0.53
C PRO A 10 -8.52 -25.64 0.53
N LEU A 11 -7.46 -24.91 0.89
CA LEU A 11 -6.53 -25.35 1.95
C LEU A 11 -7.21 -25.42 3.33
N VAL A 12 -8.27 -24.64 3.52
CA VAL A 12 -9.08 -24.62 4.74
C VAL A 12 -10.53 -24.53 4.35
N GLU A 13 -11.31 -25.52 4.78
CA GLU A 13 -12.77 -25.48 4.64
C GLU A 13 -13.37 -24.55 5.71
N VAL A 14 -14.22 -23.62 5.30
CA VAL A 14 -14.86 -22.65 6.17
C VAL A 14 -16.36 -22.62 5.92
N HIS A 15 -17.14 -22.49 7.00
CA HIS A 15 -18.60 -22.54 6.93
C HIS A 15 -19.20 -21.26 6.28
N ASN A 16 -18.70 -20.06 6.66
CA ASN A 16 -19.26 -18.78 6.22
C ASN A 16 -18.26 -17.95 5.41
N LYS A 17 -17.92 -18.40 4.19
CA LYS A 17 -16.95 -17.73 3.31
C LYS A 17 -17.24 -16.25 3.09
N GLY A 18 -18.51 -15.91 2.81
CA GLY A 18 -18.91 -14.54 2.53
C GLY A 18 -18.65 -13.60 3.71
N LEU A 19 -18.98 -14.04 4.93
CA LEU A 19 -18.79 -13.24 6.13
C LEU A 19 -17.31 -13.05 6.45
N ILE A 20 -16.48 -14.10 6.28
CA ILE A 20 -15.03 -14.01 6.44
C ILE A 20 -14.45 -13.01 5.44
N THR A 21 -14.81 -13.13 4.17
CA THR A 21 -14.34 -12.23 3.11
C THR A 21 -14.71 -10.79 3.41
N LEU A 22 -15.97 -10.53 3.81
CA LEU A 22 -16.42 -9.19 4.18
C LEU A 22 -15.63 -8.62 5.36
N SER A 23 -15.43 -9.42 6.41
CA SER A 23 -14.70 -8.98 7.62
C SER A 23 -13.23 -8.68 7.33
N ILE A 24 -12.57 -9.50 6.51
CA ILE A 24 -11.19 -9.27 6.05
C ILE A 24 -11.11 -8.01 5.19
N MET A 25 -12.08 -7.81 4.30
CA MET A 25 -12.14 -6.62 3.46
C MET A 25 -12.35 -5.35 4.30
N LEU A 26 -13.25 -5.37 5.28
CA LEU A 26 -13.46 -4.24 6.19
C LEU A 26 -12.18 -3.86 6.94
N ALA A 27 -11.44 -4.84 7.46
CA ALA A 27 -10.15 -4.58 8.12
C ALA A 27 -9.13 -3.95 7.15
N THR A 28 -9.07 -4.44 5.92
CA THR A 28 -8.15 -3.92 4.90
C THR A 28 -8.56 -2.51 4.44
N ILE A 29 -9.85 -2.29 4.19
CA ILE A 29 -10.40 -0.97 3.81
C ILE A 29 -10.11 0.04 4.91
N MET A 30 -10.36 -0.30 6.18
CA MET A 30 -10.07 0.54 7.34
C MET A 30 -8.60 1.00 7.34
N GLN A 31 -7.66 0.07 7.17
CA GLN A 31 -6.23 0.39 7.18
C GLN A 31 -5.82 1.28 5.99
N VAL A 32 -6.35 1.01 4.79
CA VAL A 32 -6.04 1.82 3.59
C VAL A 32 -6.72 3.19 3.65
N LEU A 33 -7.93 3.23 4.19
CA LEU A 33 -8.68 4.48 4.39
C LEU A 33 -7.95 5.41 5.36
N ASP A 34 -7.42 4.88 6.47
CA ASP A 34 -6.67 5.65 7.47
C ASP A 34 -5.51 6.43 6.85
N THR A 35 -4.74 5.83 5.96
CA THR A 35 -3.61 6.50 5.32
C THR A 35 -4.04 7.65 4.39
N THR A 36 -5.17 7.52 3.73
CA THR A 36 -5.68 8.53 2.79
C THR A 36 -6.40 9.66 3.50
N ILE A 37 -7.17 9.35 4.54
CA ILE A 37 -7.90 10.34 5.34
C ILE A 37 -6.92 11.20 6.16
N ALA A 38 -5.92 10.57 6.80
CA ALA A 38 -4.94 11.29 7.63
C ALA A 38 -4.19 12.37 6.82
N ASN A 39 -3.88 12.09 5.55
CA ASN A 39 -3.19 13.04 4.68
C ASN A 39 -4.01 14.34 4.46
N VAL A 40 -5.32 14.23 4.31
CA VAL A 40 -6.22 15.39 4.11
C VAL A 40 -6.34 16.23 5.39
N ALA A 41 -6.27 15.60 6.55
CA ALA A 41 -6.42 16.26 7.84
C ALA A 41 -5.11 16.93 8.35
N LEU A 42 -3.98 16.74 7.67
CA LEU A 42 -2.68 17.30 8.11
C LEU A 42 -2.69 18.81 8.39
N PRO A 43 -3.28 19.70 7.55
CA PRO A 43 -3.29 21.13 7.82
C PRO A 43 -4.03 21.49 9.13
N SER A 44 -5.13 20.80 9.42
CA SER A 44 -5.90 20.99 10.65
C SER A 44 -5.14 20.47 11.88
N MET A 45 -4.47 19.32 11.74
CA MET A 45 -3.59 18.80 12.79
C MET A 45 -2.41 19.72 13.05
N GLN A 46 -1.81 20.29 12.01
CA GLN A 46 -0.71 21.25 12.12
C GLN A 46 -1.09 22.46 12.97
N ALA A 47 -2.25 23.04 12.70
CA ALA A 47 -2.75 24.19 13.43
C ALA A 47 -3.04 23.87 14.90
N ASP A 48 -3.71 22.75 15.17
CA ASP A 48 -4.17 22.37 16.52
C ASP A 48 -3.02 21.86 17.42
N LEU A 49 -2.05 21.13 16.84
CA LEU A 49 -0.89 20.58 17.57
C LEU A 49 0.29 21.57 17.65
N GLY A 50 0.17 22.77 17.07
CA GLY A 50 1.22 23.78 17.04
C GLY A 50 2.50 23.34 16.32
N ALA A 51 2.36 22.51 15.27
CA ALA A 51 3.47 21.96 14.52
C ALA A 51 3.91 22.89 13.38
N SER A 52 5.21 22.87 13.02
CA SER A 52 5.69 23.52 11.81
C SER A 52 5.29 22.72 10.56
N ALA A 53 5.37 23.34 9.38
CA ALA A 53 5.09 22.68 8.10
C ALA A 53 6.02 21.48 7.86
N ASP A 54 7.27 21.55 8.32
CA ASP A 54 8.27 20.47 8.15
C ASP A 54 8.03 19.33 9.16
N THR A 55 7.58 19.64 10.38
CA THR A 55 7.44 18.64 11.43
C THR A 55 6.12 17.88 11.39
N ILE A 56 5.06 18.45 10.79
CA ILE A 56 3.76 17.79 10.71
C ILE A 56 3.80 16.52 9.87
N ASN A 57 4.69 16.44 8.87
CA ASN A 57 4.86 15.28 8.00
C ASN A 57 5.29 14.03 8.77
N TRP A 58 5.90 14.16 9.96
CA TRP A 58 6.20 13.03 10.83
C TRP A 58 4.97 12.21 11.21
N VAL A 59 3.78 12.79 11.19
CA VAL A 59 2.52 12.05 11.39
C VAL A 59 2.33 10.96 10.34
N LEU A 60 2.71 11.18 9.10
CA LEU A 60 2.64 10.19 8.03
C LEU A 60 3.89 9.31 7.99
N THR A 61 5.07 9.92 7.99
CA THR A 61 6.36 9.22 7.88
C THR A 61 6.54 8.19 8.99
N SER A 62 6.23 8.53 10.24
CA SER A 62 6.37 7.61 11.38
C SER A 62 5.51 6.35 11.23
N TYR A 63 4.28 6.50 10.74
CA TYR A 63 3.38 5.39 10.44
C TYR A 63 3.95 4.50 9.32
N ILE A 64 4.38 5.11 8.21
CA ILE A 64 4.86 4.38 7.03
C ILE A 64 6.14 3.61 7.36
N VAL A 65 7.10 4.24 8.03
CA VAL A 65 8.37 3.61 8.44
C VAL A 65 8.10 2.44 9.39
N ALA A 66 7.29 2.64 10.42
CA ALA A 66 6.94 1.60 11.38
C ALA A 66 6.21 0.43 10.69
N ALA A 67 5.26 0.73 9.81
CA ALA A 67 4.54 -0.28 9.04
C ALA A 67 5.47 -1.06 8.10
N ALA A 68 6.40 -0.39 7.40
CA ALA A 68 7.34 -1.03 6.49
C ALA A 68 8.26 -2.03 7.23
N ILE A 69 8.83 -1.62 8.38
CA ILE A 69 9.70 -2.46 9.20
C ILE A 69 8.94 -3.70 9.69
N VAL A 70 7.75 -3.50 10.27
CA VAL A 70 6.98 -4.60 10.88
C VAL A 70 6.30 -5.49 9.82
N THR A 71 6.03 -4.97 8.62
CA THR A 71 5.54 -5.79 7.51
C THR A 71 6.49 -6.95 7.22
N ALA A 72 7.80 -6.73 7.26
CA ALA A 72 8.79 -7.79 7.09
C ALA A 72 8.64 -8.91 8.14
N LEU A 73 8.25 -8.59 9.38
CA LEU A 73 8.03 -9.57 10.46
C LEU A 73 6.77 -10.42 10.32
N THR A 74 5.84 -10.03 9.46
CA THR A 74 4.48 -10.60 9.44
C THR A 74 4.49 -12.12 9.27
N GLY A 75 5.35 -12.66 8.40
CA GLY A 75 5.44 -14.11 8.16
C GLY A 75 5.87 -14.87 9.41
N TRP A 76 6.97 -14.45 10.04
CA TRP A 76 7.47 -15.07 11.26
C TRP A 76 6.46 -14.96 12.42
N MET A 77 5.85 -13.80 12.59
CA MET A 77 4.81 -13.58 13.61
C MET A 77 3.59 -14.48 13.36
N ALA A 78 3.20 -14.65 12.10
CA ALA A 78 2.10 -15.53 11.69
C ALA A 78 2.38 -17.01 12.01
N ASP A 79 3.61 -17.47 11.85
CA ASP A 79 4.04 -18.80 12.22
C ASP A 79 4.04 -19.01 13.74
N ARG A 80 4.54 -18.03 14.50
CA ARG A 80 4.71 -18.14 15.95
C ARG A 80 3.42 -17.91 16.74
N LEU A 81 2.61 -16.93 16.37
CA LEU A 81 1.38 -16.56 17.10
C LEU A 81 0.13 -17.24 16.49
N GLY A 82 0.24 -17.70 15.26
CA GLY A 82 -0.89 -18.14 14.45
C GLY A 82 -1.51 -16.98 13.65
N ARG A 83 -1.88 -17.25 12.41
CA ARG A 83 -2.38 -16.24 11.47
C ARG A 83 -3.64 -15.52 11.97
N LYS A 84 -4.60 -16.28 12.54
CA LYS A 84 -5.84 -15.72 13.12
C LYS A 84 -5.54 -14.79 14.28
N ARG A 85 -4.75 -15.25 15.26
CA ARG A 85 -4.41 -14.46 16.45
C ARG A 85 -3.66 -13.20 16.07
N LEU A 86 -2.66 -13.32 15.17
CA LEU A 86 -1.92 -12.15 14.70
C LEU A 86 -2.83 -11.15 14.01
N PHE A 87 -3.75 -11.59 13.14
CA PHE A 87 -4.69 -10.72 12.46
C PHE A 87 -5.60 -9.98 13.46
N LEU A 88 -6.14 -10.69 14.46
CA LEU A 88 -6.98 -10.10 15.50
C LEU A 88 -6.23 -9.09 16.37
N ILE A 89 -4.99 -9.42 16.76
CA ILE A 89 -4.11 -8.49 17.51
C ILE A 89 -3.84 -7.25 16.65
N SER A 90 -3.57 -7.42 15.35
CA SER A 90 -3.32 -6.32 14.43
C SER A 90 -4.54 -5.41 14.29
N VAL A 91 -5.73 -5.95 14.11
CA VAL A 91 -6.97 -5.15 14.00
C VAL A 91 -7.28 -4.44 15.32
N ALA A 92 -7.23 -5.15 16.44
CA ALA A 92 -7.50 -4.56 17.77
C ALA A 92 -6.47 -3.49 18.15
N GLY A 93 -5.17 -3.78 17.94
CA GLY A 93 -4.09 -2.84 18.21
C GLY A 93 -4.13 -1.61 17.30
N PHE A 94 -4.48 -1.80 16.03
CA PHE A 94 -4.69 -0.70 15.09
C PHE A 94 -5.81 0.24 15.53
N VAL A 95 -6.95 -0.32 15.94
CA VAL A 95 -8.10 0.46 16.44
C VAL A 95 -7.72 1.18 17.74
N ALA A 96 -7.08 0.50 18.68
CA ALA A 96 -6.64 1.12 19.93
C ALA A 96 -5.65 2.27 19.70
N ALA A 97 -4.67 2.06 18.82
CA ALA A 97 -3.72 3.10 18.46
C ALA A 97 -4.40 4.26 17.68
N SER A 98 -5.43 3.97 16.87
CA SER A 98 -6.23 4.97 16.20
C SER A 98 -6.98 5.86 17.20
N VAL A 99 -7.59 5.25 18.23
CA VAL A 99 -8.20 6.03 19.33
C VAL A 99 -7.17 6.90 20.03
N ALA A 100 -5.98 6.36 20.30
CA ALA A 100 -4.89 7.13 20.91
C ALA A 100 -4.45 8.31 20.03
N CYS A 101 -4.37 8.14 18.69
CA CYS A 101 -4.12 9.24 17.74
C CYS A 101 -5.19 10.32 17.86
N GLY A 102 -6.48 9.94 17.89
CA GLY A 102 -7.58 10.90 18.07
C GLY A 102 -7.58 11.63 19.42
N LEU A 103 -6.98 11.04 20.44
CA LEU A 103 -6.82 11.64 21.77
C LEU A 103 -5.49 12.37 21.97
N SER A 104 -4.64 12.49 20.94
CA SER A 104 -3.34 13.13 21.05
C SER A 104 -3.44 14.62 21.39
N TRP A 105 -2.51 15.08 22.24
CA TRP A 105 -2.45 16.46 22.75
C TRP A 105 -1.19 17.22 22.32
N SER A 106 -0.31 16.59 21.60
CA SER A 106 0.94 17.16 21.10
C SER A 106 1.41 16.40 19.86
N LEU A 107 2.26 17.02 19.03
CA LEU A 107 2.88 16.35 17.89
C LEU A 107 3.65 15.09 18.32
N THR A 108 4.39 15.15 19.43
CA THR A 108 5.17 14.00 19.93
C THR A 108 4.26 12.83 20.32
N SER A 109 3.13 13.07 21.01
CA SER A 109 2.18 12.01 21.34
C SER A 109 1.53 11.45 20.07
N MET A 110 1.18 12.30 19.10
CA MET A 110 0.64 11.88 17.80
C MET A 110 1.62 10.97 17.06
N VAL A 111 2.88 11.37 16.94
CA VAL A 111 3.93 10.58 16.26
C VAL A 111 4.13 9.24 16.97
N ALA A 112 4.18 9.21 18.31
CA ALA A 112 4.31 7.96 19.06
C ALA A 112 3.12 7.00 18.79
N PHE A 113 1.90 7.52 18.80
CA PHE A 113 0.70 6.72 18.51
C PHE A 113 0.63 6.29 17.04
N ARG A 114 1.11 7.09 16.10
CA ARG A 114 1.23 6.72 14.69
C ARG A 114 2.25 5.60 14.48
N VAL A 115 3.38 5.61 15.18
CA VAL A 115 4.31 4.46 15.19
C VAL A 115 3.59 3.20 15.64
N MET A 116 2.86 3.24 16.76
CA MET A 116 2.10 2.09 17.26
C MET A 116 1.04 1.63 16.25
N GLN A 117 0.31 2.56 15.64
CA GLN A 117 -0.71 2.26 14.63
C GLN A 117 -0.08 1.62 13.38
N GLY A 118 1.06 2.11 12.92
CA GLY A 118 1.83 1.52 11.82
C GLY A 118 2.29 0.09 12.14
N MET A 119 2.81 -0.15 13.34
CA MET A 119 3.23 -1.47 13.80
C MET A 119 2.07 -2.49 13.78
N PHE A 120 0.92 -2.13 14.32
CA PHE A 120 -0.25 -3.01 14.34
C PHE A 120 -0.89 -3.15 12.97
N GLY A 121 -0.92 -2.08 12.15
CA GLY A 121 -1.46 -2.10 10.79
C GLY A 121 -0.67 -2.95 9.79
N ALA A 122 0.62 -3.12 10.02
CA ALA A 122 1.56 -3.74 9.09
C ALA A 122 1.16 -5.13 8.59
N ALA A 123 0.58 -5.96 9.45
CA ALA A 123 0.21 -7.33 9.13
C ALA A 123 -1.19 -7.48 8.49
N ILE A 124 -2.04 -6.45 8.52
CA ILE A 124 -3.44 -6.55 8.07
C ILE A 124 -3.52 -6.92 6.60
N VAL A 125 -2.88 -6.15 5.70
CA VAL A 125 -2.92 -6.39 4.24
C VAL A 125 -2.30 -7.73 3.85
N PRO A 126 -1.07 -8.09 4.28
CA PRO A 126 -0.45 -9.36 3.89
C PRO A 126 -1.23 -10.57 4.39
N LEU A 127 -1.74 -10.54 5.63
CA LEU A 127 -2.54 -11.63 6.17
C LEU A 127 -3.92 -11.73 5.50
N ALA A 128 -4.56 -10.59 5.22
CA ALA A 128 -5.80 -10.55 4.45
C ALA A 128 -5.63 -11.26 3.11
N GLN A 129 -4.57 -10.94 2.37
CA GLN A 129 -4.22 -11.58 1.11
C GLN A 129 -3.97 -13.08 1.29
N THR A 130 -3.23 -13.47 2.33
CA THR A 130 -2.98 -14.89 2.67
C THR A 130 -4.28 -15.63 2.95
N PHE A 131 -5.19 -15.07 3.75
CA PHE A 131 -6.49 -15.69 4.02
C PHE A 131 -7.33 -15.85 2.77
N MET A 132 -7.39 -14.82 1.91
CA MET A 132 -8.13 -14.88 0.65
C MET A 132 -7.63 -16.00 -0.27
N LEU A 133 -6.31 -16.27 -0.29
CA LEU A 133 -5.73 -17.38 -1.04
C LEU A 133 -6.04 -18.74 -0.40
N ASP A 134 -6.05 -18.82 0.93
CA ASP A 134 -6.18 -20.08 1.67
C ASP A 134 -7.61 -20.62 1.74
N ILE A 135 -8.60 -19.74 1.87
CA ILE A 135 -10.02 -20.14 1.95
C ILE A 135 -10.66 -20.38 0.58
N ASN A 136 -9.95 -20.07 -0.50
CA ASN A 136 -10.46 -20.24 -1.86
C ASN A 136 -9.68 -21.33 -2.61
N PRO A 137 -10.36 -22.24 -3.34
CA PRO A 137 -9.73 -23.20 -4.22
C PRO A 137 -8.96 -22.46 -5.33
N ARG A 138 -7.93 -23.08 -5.89
CA ARG A 138 -7.03 -22.45 -6.88
C ARG A 138 -7.77 -21.79 -8.04
N GLU A 139 -8.83 -22.44 -8.54
CA GLU A 139 -9.64 -21.96 -9.67
C GLU A 139 -10.43 -20.68 -9.33
N LYS A 140 -10.68 -20.42 -8.04
CA LYS A 140 -11.43 -19.25 -7.55
C LYS A 140 -10.53 -18.17 -6.93
N GLN A 141 -9.23 -18.41 -6.79
CA GLN A 141 -8.31 -17.44 -6.18
C GLN A 141 -8.26 -16.12 -6.97
N GLY A 142 -8.30 -16.16 -8.31
CA GLY A 142 -8.37 -14.95 -9.13
C GLY A 142 -9.58 -14.10 -8.83
N GLN A 143 -10.76 -14.72 -8.70
CA GLN A 143 -11.99 -13.99 -8.34
C GLN A 143 -11.94 -13.44 -6.90
N ALA A 144 -11.37 -14.20 -5.96
CA ALA A 144 -11.22 -13.76 -4.59
C ALA A 144 -10.26 -12.56 -4.48
N MET A 145 -9.13 -12.62 -5.17
CA MET A 145 -8.15 -11.52 -5.23
C MET A 145 -8.71 -10.29 -5.93
N ALA A 146 -9.52 -10.50 -6.98
CA ALA A 146 -10.23 -9.42 -7.68
C ALA A 146 -11.21 -8.69 -6.76
N MET A 147 -12.00 -9.43 -6.00
CA MET A 147 -12.97 -8.87 -5.06
C MET A 147 -12.28 -8.14 -3.91
N TRP A 148 -11.22 -8.73 -3.36
CA TRP A 148 -10.41 -8.10 -2.31
C TRP A 148 -9.72 -6.83 -2.80
N GLY A 149 -9.08 -6.87 -3.98
CA GLY A 149 -8.43 -5.71 -4.59
C GLY A 149 -9.41 -4.58 -4.92
N ALA A 150 -10.60 -4.93 -5.45
CA ALA A 150 -11.67 -3.96 -5.69
C ALA A 150 -12.14 -3.30 -4.39
N GLY A 151 -12.25 -4.06 -3.30
CA GLY A 151 -12.58 -3.53 -1.97
C GLY A 151 -11.55 -2.53 -1.45
N ILE A 152 -10.26 -2.82 -1.62
CA ILE A 152 -9.18 -1.91 -1.21
C ILE A 152 -9.28 -0.55 -1.90
N MET A 153 -9.74 -0.49 -3.15
CA MET A 153 -9.87 0.75 -3.90
C MET A 153 -10.94 1.70 -3.33
N VAL A 154 -11.80 1.21 -2.45
CA VAL A 154 -12.78 2.06 -1.72
C VAL A 154 -12.07 3.13 -0.89
N GLY A 155 -10.94 2.77 -0.22
CA GLY A 155 -10.16 3.70 0.60
C GLY A 155 -9.70 4.94 -0.17
N PRO A 156 -8.90 4.81 -1.23
CA PRO A 156 -8.43 5.94 -2.03
C PRO A 156 -9.54 6.75 -2.72
N ILE A 157 -10.69 6.11 -3.04
CA ILE A 157 -11.81 6.79 -3.68
C ILE A 157 -12.56 7.67 -2.69
N ILE A 158 -12.91 7.12 -1.53
CA ILE A 158 -13.77 7.77 -0.55
C ILE A 158 -12.95 8.59 0.45
N GLY A 159 -11.69 8.18 0.71
CA GLY A 159 -10.84 8.75 1.75
C GLY A 159 -10.73 10.26 1.74
N PRO A 160 -10.34 10.90 0.64
CA PRO A 160 -10.21 12.35 0.59
C PRO A 160 -11.52 13.10 0.88
N THR A 161 -12.62 12.65 0.28
CA THR A 161 -13.94 13.26 0.47
C THR A 161 -14.46 13.07 1.90
N LEU A 162 -14.33 11.85 2.43
CA LEU A 162 -14.75 11.53 3.79
C LEU A 162 -13.88 12.26 4.83
N GLY A 163 -12.55 12.32 4.58
CA GLY A 163 -11.61 13.02 5.44
C GLY A 163 -11.90 14.53 5.53
N SER A 164 -12.12 15.19 4.39
CA SER A 164 -12.52 16.60 4.36
C SER A 164 -13.82 16.81 5.10
N TRP A 165 -14.85 15.99 4.81
CA TRP A 165 -16.15 16.12 5.46
C TRP A 165 -16.07 15.94 6.97
N LEU A 166 -15.34 14.94 7.47
CA LEU A 166 -15.14 14.71 8.90
C LEU A 166 -14.42 15.88 9.57
N THR A 167 -13.35 16.38 8.93
CA THR A 167 -12.53 17.47 9.45
C THR A 167 -13.29 18.80 9.48
N GLU A 168 -14.08 19.09 8.45
CA GLU A 168 -14.85 20.34 8.35
C GLU A 168 -16.12 20.32 9.19
N SER A 169 -16.83 19.17 9.30
CA SER A 169 -18.10 19.05 9.99
C SER A 169 -17.97 18.82 11.50
N PHE A 170 -16.88 18.21 11.94
CA PHE A 170 -16.64 17.85 13.34
C PHE A 170 -15.29 18.37 13.82
N ASP A 171 -14.23 17.57 13.63
CA ASP A 171 -12.84 17.83 14.03
C ASP A 171 -11.93 16.81 13.31
N TRP A 172 -10.66 17.16 13.09
CA TRP A 172 -9.68 16.24 12.50
C TRP A 172 -9.52 14.91 13.28
N ARG A 173 -9.81 14.90 14.57
CA ARG A 173 -9.75 13.70 15.42
C ARG A 173 -10.69 12.59 14.95
N TRP A 174 -11.80 12.96 14.32
CA TRP A 174 -12.78 12.00 13.81
C TRP A 174 -12.24 11.15 12.64
N VAL A 175 -11.20 11.61 11.96
CA VAL A 175 -10.53 10.78 10.92
C VAL A 175 -9.90 9.52 11.52
N PHE A 176 -9.58 9.54 12.80
CA PHE A 176 -9.10 8.39 13.56
C PHE A 176 -10.24 7.60 14.22
N PHE A 177 -11.22 8.28 14.78
CA PHE A 177 -12.33 7.62 15.47
C PHE A 177 -13.24 6.82 14.54
N ILE A 178 -13.31 7.15 13.24
CA ILE A 178 -14.07 6.39 12.25
C ILE A 178 -13.58 4.93 12.11
N ASN A 179 -12.33 4.67 12.46
CA ASN A 179 -11.76 3.32 12.45
C ASN A 179 -12.37 2.41 13.54
N VAL A 180 -12.95 2.99 14.60
CA VAL A 180 -13.49 2.23 15.73
C VAL A 180 -14.69 1.36 15.32
N PRO A 181 -15.79 1.89 14.79
CA PRO A 181 -16.95 1.06 14.42
C PRO A 181 -16.58 0.03 13.34
N VAL A 182 -15.79 0.43 12.34
CA VAL A 182 -15.37 -0.47 11.25
C VAL A 182 -14.49 -1.60 11.79
N GLY A 183 -13.52 -1.26 12.65
CA GLY A 183 -12.61 -2.21 13.25
C GLY A 183 -13.29 -3.19 14.20
N ILE A 184 -14.27 -2.74 14.99
CA ILE A 184 -15.06 -3.63 15.86
C ILE A 184 -15.82 -4.67 15.03
N VAL A 185 -16.51 -4.24 13.97
CA VAL A 185 -17.24 -5.16 13.08
C VAL A 185 -16.29 -6.15 12.41
N ALA A 186 -15.16 -5.65 11.89
CA ALA A 186 -14.14 -6.50 11.28
C ALA A 186 -13.54 -7.50 12.29
N PHE A 187 -13.22 -7.05 13.50
CA PHE A 187 -12.68 -7.89 14.57
C PHE A 187 -13.65 -9.00 14.97
N LEU A 188 -14.91 -8.68 15.27
CA LEU A 188 -15.92 -9.65 15.68
C LEU A 188 -16.20 -10.68 14.58
N GLY A 189 -16.33 -10.23 13.33
CA GLY A 189 -16.53 -11.12 12.18
C GLY A 189 -15.34 -12.05 11.95
N CYS A 190 -14.12 -11.56 12.07
CA CYS A 190 -12.90 -12.37 11.97
C CYS A 190 -12.72 -13.31 13.17
N ALA A 191 -12.97 -12.86 14.39
CA ALA A 191 -12.86 -13.67 15.59
C ALA A 191 -13.78 -14.89 15.55
N ALA A 192 -15.04 -14.68 15.11
CA ALA A 192 -16.03 -15.73 15.03
C ALA A 192 -15.77 -16.76 13.91
N ASN A 193 -15.22 -16.33 12.78
CA ASN A 193 -15.26 -17.13 11.56
C ASN A 193 -13.89 -17.52 11.00
N LEU A 194 -12.79 -16.82 11.34
CA LEU A 194 -11.46 -17.17 10.82
C LEU A 194 -11.00 -18.53 11.35
N PRO A 195 -10.47 -19.40 10.46
CA PRO A 195 -9.96 -20.70 10.87
C PRO A 195 -8.62 -20.56 11.59
N GLU A 196 -8.39 -21.40 12.58
CA GLU A 196 -7.09 -21.56 13.22
C GLU A 196 -6.22 -22.53 12.43
N ARG A 197 -4.92 -22.29 12.43
CA ARG A 197 -3.92 -23.21 11.87
C ARG A 197 -2.92 -23.63 12.92
N PRO A 198 -2.31 -24.82 12.77
CA PRO A 198 -1.24 -25.25 13.65
C PRO A 198 -0.09 -24.24 13.67
N LEU A 199 0.45 -24.00 14.86
CA LEU A 199 1.60 -23.13 15.05
C LEU A 199 2.87 -23.81 14.50
N VAL A 200 3.68 -23.05 13.80
CA VAL A 200 5.00 -23.50 13.34
C VAL A 200 6.06 -22.84 14.20
N ARG A 201 6.78 -23.66 14.99
CA ARG A 201 7.89 -23.16 15.81
C ARG A 201 9.10 -22.89 14.93
N ARG A 202 9.35 -21.65 14.61
CA ARG A 202 10.52 -21.17 13.89
C ARG A 202 11.36 -20.29 14.82
N ARG A 203 12.68 -20.50 14.83
CA ARG A 203 13.60 -19.63 15.58
C ARG A 203 13.57 -18.23 15.00
N PHE A 204 13.68 -17.23 15.86
CA PHE A 204 13.75 -15.83 15.41
C PHE A 204 15.19 -15.50 15.03
N ASP A 205 15.40 -15.13 13.81
CA ASP A 205 16.66 -14.62 13.30
C ASP A 205 16.70 -13.10 13.55
N LEU A 206 17.14 -12.75 14.78
CA LEU A 206 17.23 -11.35 15.18
C LEU A 206 18.23 -10.57 14.32
N PHE A 207 19.36 -11.20 13.93
CA PHE A 207 20.38 -10.55 13.13
C PHE A 207 19.87 -10.23 11.72
N GLY A 208 19.31 -11.21 11.02
CA GLY A 208 18.72 -11.00 9.69
C GLY A 208 17.60 -9.97 9.71
N PHE A 209 16.72 -10.04 10.71
CA PHE A 209 15.66 -9.03 10.86
C PHE A 209 16.21 -7.63 11.13
N ALA A 210 17.18 -7.47 12.04
CA ALA A 210 17.72 -6.16 12.41
C ALA A 210 18.31 -5.43 11.20
N PHE A 211 19.04 -6.16 10.31
CA PHE A 211 19.60 -5.55 9.12
C PHE A 211 18.56 -5.29 8.01
N ILE A 212 17.52 -6.13 7.88
CA ILE A 212 16.39 -5.82 7.00
C ILE A 212 15.64 -4.58 7.52
N ALA A 213 15.38 -4.51 8.82
CA ALA A 213 14.70 -3.38 9.46
C ALA A 213 15.52 -2.08 9.30
N LEU A 214 16.84 -2.15 9.49
CA LEU A 214 17.74 -1.03 9.26
C LEU A 214 17.69 -0.57 7.80
N GLY A 215 17.82 -1.50 6.85
CA GLY A 215 17.79 -1.20 5.42
C GLY A 215 16.48 -0.57 4.97
N VAL A 216 15.35 -1.18 5.36
CA VAL A 216 14.01 -0.70 5.01
C VAL A 216 13.71 0.63 5.71
N GLY A 217 14.02 0.76 7.01
CA GLY A 217 13.75 1.97 7.78
C GLY A 217 14.55 3.16 7.27
N ALA A 218 15.87 2.98 7.06
CA ALA A 218 16.74 4.03 6.54
C ALA A 218 16.34 4.44 5.11
N LEU A 219 16.06 3.47 4.23
CA LEU A 219 15.57 3.76 2.88
C LEU A 219 14.26 4.55 2.91
N GLN A 220 13.33 4.15 3.74
CA GLN A 220 12.01 4.80 3.83
C GLN A 220 12.17 6.24 4.36
N MET A 221 13.00 6.47 5.38
CA MET A 221 13.27 7.82 5.91
C MET A 221 13.92 8.71 4.84
N MET A 222 14.91 8.19 4.13
CA MET A 222 15.56 8.91 3.03
C MET A 222 14.55 9.32 1.94
N LEU A 223 13.65 8.41 1.56
CA LEU A 223 12.69 8.67 0.50
C LEU A 223 11.61 9.68 0.93
N ASP A 224 11.14 9.59 2.16
CA ASP A 224 10.06 10.47 2.66
C ASP A 224 10.57 11.89 2.92
N ARG A 225 11.80 12.03 3.46
CA ARG A 225 12.36 13.32 3.86
C ARG A 225 13.31 13.95 2.84
N GLY A 226 13.74 13.18 1.86
CA GLY A 226 14.74 13.62 0.88
C GLY A 226 14.37 14.92 0.17
N ALA A 227 13.11 15.09 -0.20
CA ALA A 227 12.63 16.31 -0.86
C ALA A 227 12.63 17.55 0.06
N GLU A 228 12.43 17.37 1.37
CA GLU A 228 12.45 18.45 2.38
C GLU A 228 13.88 18.88 2.71
N LEU A 229 14.84 17.94 2.58
CA LEU A 229 16.27 18.13 2.90
C LEU A 229 17.13 18.49 1.68
N ASP A 230 16.53 18.85 0.55
CA ASP A 230 17.26 19.06 -0.72
C ASP A 230 18.14 17.87 -1.13
N TRP A 231 17.68 16.66 -0.81
CA TRP A 231 18.31 15.39 -1.16
C TRP A 231 19.78 15.32 -0.73
N PHE A 232 20.68 15.03 -1.65
CA PHE A 232 22.11 14.82 -1.40
C PHE A 232 22.89 16.09 -1.01
N ALA A 233 22.22 17.23 -0.86
CA ALA A 233 22.80 18.42 -0.25
C ALA A 233 22.91 18.27 1.29
N ALA A 234 22.02 17.49 1.90
CA ALA A 234 22.03 17.24 3.34
C ALA A 234 22.87 16.01 3.71
N PRO A 235 23.76 16.10 4.71
CA PRO A 235 24.54 14.95 5.20
C PRO A 235 23.67 13.80 5.71
N GLU A 236 22.48 14.11 6.25
CA GLU A 236 21.53 13.13 6.78
C GLU A 236 21.13 12.12 5.70
N VAL A 237 20.86 12.58 4.49
CA VAL A 237 20.45 11.73 3.35
C VAL A 237 21.55 10.74 2.96
N TRP A 238 22.82 11.17 3.02
CA TRP A 238 23.98 10.29 2.78
C TRP A 238 24.12 9.21 3.87
N ILE A 239 23.87 9.58 5.13
CA ILE A 239 23.88 8.63 6.26
C ILE A 239 22.75 7.61 6.07
N GLU A 240 21.54 8.05 5.77
CA GLU A 240 20.38 7.19 5.54
C GLU A 240 20.61 6.25 4.34
N LEU A 241 21.18 6.75 3.24
CA LEU A 241 21.57 5.93 2.09
C LEU A 241 22.62 4.88 2.47
N GLY A 242 23.66 5.29 3.20
CA GLY A 242 24.71 4.39 3.68
C GLY A 242 24.17 3.29 4.57
N LEU A 243 23.31 3.63 5.52
CA LEU A 243 22.65 2.67 6.41
C LEU A 243 21.73 1.73 5.64
N ALA A 244 20.97 2.23 4.64
CA ALA A 244 20.12 1.40 3.78
C ALA A 244 20.96 0.40 2.98
N LEU A 245 22.04 0.84 2.35
CA LEU A 245 22.93 -0.03 1.56
C LEU A 245 23.60 -1.10 2.44
N ILE A 246 24.13 -0.70 3.60
CA ILE A 246 24.75 -1.64 4.56
C ILE A 246 23.69 -2.64 5.06
N GLY A 247 22.50 -2.16 5.42
CA GLY A 247 21.41 -2.99 5.91
C GLY A 247 21.04 -4.07 4.89
N PHE A 248 20.77 -3.70 3.65
CA PHE A 248 20.41 -4.65 2.60
C PHE A 248 21.58 -5.56 2.20
N TRP A 249 22.80 -5.05 2.15
CA TRP A 249 23.98 -5.86 1.84
C TRP A 249 24.21 -6.95 2.86
N VAL A 250 24.24 -6.61 4.15
CA VAL A 250 24.45 -7.56 5.23
C VAL A 250 23.29 -8.54 5.30
N ALA A 251 22.03 -8.07 5.17
CA ALA A 251 20.86 -8.94 5.12
C ALA A 251 20.92 -9.95 3.98
N THR A 252 21.36 -9.52 2.78
CA THR A 252 21.47 -10.41 1.61
C THR A 252 22.52 -11.52 1.83
N ILE A 253 23.70 -11.14 2.35
CA ILE A 253 24.74 -12.11 2.69
C ILE A 253 24.22 -13.09 3.75
N HIS A 254 23.59 -12.57 4.79
CA HIS A 254 23.06 -13.40 5.88
C HIS A 254 21.98 -14.38 5.39
N ILE A 255 21.03 -13.93 4.55
CA ILE A 255 19.99 -14.77 3.96
C ILE A 255 20.61 -15.89 3.11
N ALA A 256 21.72 -15.62 2.43
CA ALA A 256 22.41 -16.59 1.59
C ALA A 256 23.25 -17.61 2.38
N THR A 257 23.71 -17.26 3.59
CA THR A 257 24.70 -18.06 4.34
C THR A 257 24.15 -18.69 5.62
N ALA A 258 23.04 -18.16 6.18
CA ALA A 258 22.48 -18.69 7.43
C ALA A 258 21.66 -19.97 7.21
N ASP A 259 21.71 -20.90 8.17
CA ASP A 259 20.95 -22.15 8.13
C ASP A 259 19.43 -21.93 8.21
N GLN A 260 18.99 -20.97 8.99
CA GLN A 260 17.58 -20.60 9.17
C GLN A 260 17.39 -19.07 9.06
N PRO A 261 17.53 -18.52 7.86
CA PRO A 261 17.43 -17.08 7.68
C PRO A 261 16.00 -16.58 7.93
N PHE A 262 15.89 -15.31 8.28
CA PHE A 262 14.62 -14.62 8.52
C PHE A 262 13.65 -14.73 7.33
N LEU A 263 14.14 -14.47 6.11
CA LEU A 263 13.42 -14.73 4.86
C LEU A 263 13.90 -16.03 4.25
N ASN A 264 12.99 -16.94 3.93
CA ASN A 264 13.36 -18.22 3.32
C ASN A 264 13.81 -18.03 1.87
N PRO A 265 15.09 -18.31 1.52
CA PRO A 265 15.62 -18.09 0.17
C PRO A 265 14.92 -18.92 -0.92
N ARG A 266 14.24 -20.03 -0.54
CA ARG A 266 13.46 -20.84 -1.50
C ARG A 266 12.34 -20.06 -2.20
N MET A 267 11.88 -18.94 -1.63
CA MET A 267 10.91 -18.06 -2.30
C MET A 267 11.49 -17.44 -3.57
N PHE A 268 12.77 -17.12 -3.56
CA PHE A 268 13.47 -16.51 -4.70
C PHE A 268 13.85 -17.52 -5.78
N ALA A 269 13.71 -18.82 -5.52
CA ALA A 269 13.87 -19.86 -6.55
C ALA A 269 12.63 -19.97 -7.46
N ASP A 270 11.49 -19.43 -7.05
CA ASP A 270 10.28 -19.40 -7.86
C ASP A 270 10.32 -18.17 -8.81
N PHE A 271 10.54 -18.45 -10.11
CA PHE A 271 10.64 -17.41 -11.13
C PHE A 271 9.35 -16.55 -11.23
N ASN A 272 8.17 -17.17 -11.07
CA ASN A 272 6.91 -16.43 -11.12
C ASN A 272 6.82 -15.42 -9.98
N PHE A 273 7.27 -15.81 -8.80
CA PHE A 273 7.28 -14.91 -7.64
C PHE A 273 8.28 -13.77 -7.81
N VAL A 274 9.51 -14.05 -8.26
CA VAL A 274 10.53 -13.01 -8.49
C VAL A 274 10.09 -12.03 -9.57
N ALA A 275 9.59 -12.54 -10.70
CA ALA A 275 9.04 -11.67 -11.75
C ALA A 275 7.88 -10.80 -11.24
N ALA A 276 7.01 -11.38 -10.40
CA ALA A 276 5.92 -10.64 -9.80
C ALA A 276 6.40 -9.58 -8.79
N LEU A 277 7.49 -9.82 -8.05
CA LEU A 277 8.10 -8.81 -7.17
C LEU A 277 8.61 -7.60 -7.96
N VAL A 278 9.30 -7.83 -9.07
CA VAL A 278 9.77 -6.74 -9.95
C VAL A 278 8.58 -5.96 -10.52
N MET A 279 7.56 -6.66 -10.99
CA MET A 279 6.38 -6.01 -11.56
C MET A 279 5.59 -5.21 -10.51
N ILE A 280 5.37 -5.76 -9.30
CA ILE A 280 4.62 -5.04 -8.26
C ILE A 280 5.39 -3.83 -7.74
N PHE A 281 6.73 -3.86 -7.75
CA PHE A 281 7.57 -2.70 -7.47
C PHE A 281 7.31 -1.58 -8.47
N VAL A 282 7.36 -1.86 -9.77
CA VAL A 282 7.11 -0.88 -10.84
C VAL A 282 5.67 -0.36 -10.79
N ILE A 283 4.70 -1.24 -10.53
CA ILE A 283 3.29 -0.86 -10.40
C ILE A 283 3.09 0.08 -9.21
N GLY A 284 3.69 -0.25 -8.06
CA GLY A 284 3.67 0.62 -6.88
C GLY A 284 4.22 2.00 -7.19
N MET A 285 5.37 2.06 -7.87
CA MET A 285 6.02 3.30 -8.29
C MET A 285 5.09 4.15 -9.18
N VAL A 286 4.57 3.59 -10.25
CA VAL A 286 3.72 4.31 -11.22
C VAL A 286 2.41 4.77 -10.59
N LEU A 287 1.77 3.90 -9.80
CA LEU A 287 0.49 4.19 -9.17
C LEU A 287 0.60 5.38 -8.22
N MET A 288 1.57 5.34 -7.31
CA MET A 288 1.72 6.37 -6.29
C MET A 288 2.31 7.67 -6.82
N ALA A 289 3.21 7.61 -7.80
CA ALA A 289 3.71 8.80 -8.49
C ALA A 289 2.57 9.63 -9.09
N SER A 290 1.66 8.99 -9.82
CA SER A 290 0.50 9.69 -10.41
C SER A 290 -0.50 10.17 -9.35
N MET A 291 -0.69 9.41 -8.24
CA MET A 291 -1.56 9.85 -7.13
C MET A 291 -0.96 11.01 -6.33
N ALA A 292 0.34 11.13 -6.27
CA ALA A 292 0.99 12.24 -5.57
C ALA A 292 0.95 13.56 -6.37
N LEU A 293 1.01 13.50 -7.71
CA LEU A 293 1.05 14.69 -8.56
C LEU A 293 -0.32 15.28 -8.88
N LEU A 294 -1.31 14.42 -9.16
CA LEU A 294 -2.61 14.88 -9.68
C LEU A 294 -3.38 15.79 -8.72
N PRO A 295 -3.56 15.48 -7.42
CA PRO A 295 -4.31 16.33 -6.51
C PRO A 295 -3.72 17.73 -6.35
N PRO A 296 -2.41 17.92 -6.09
CA PRO A 296 -1.80 19.25 -6.03
C PRO A 296 -1.92 20.01 -7.34
N MET A 297 -1.79 19.33 -8.49
CA MET A 297 -1.94 19.95 -9.80
C MET A 297 -3.36 20.48 -9.98
N LEU A 298 -4.39 19.67 -9.72
CA LEU A 298 -5.79 20.07 -9.84
C LEU A 298 -6.15 21.22 -8.88
N SER A 299 -5.64 21.18 -7.65
CA SER A 299 -5.96 22.22 -6.67
C SER A 299 -5.16 23.51 -6.86
N ARG A 300 -3.84 23.45 -7.13
CA ARG A 300 -2.97 24.62 -7.20
C ARG A 300 -2.94 25.27 -8.57
N ILE A 301 -2.98 24.50 -9.65
CA ILE A 301 -2.88 25.03 -11.03
C ILE A 301 -4.26 25.29 -11.61
N TYR A 302 -5.20 24.36 -11.43
CA TYR A 302 -6.56 24.50 -11.97
C TYR A 302 -7.55 25.14 -10.98
N GLY A 303 -7.14 25.38 -9.74
CA GLY A 303 -7.98 26.04 -8.71
C GLY A 303 -9.19 25.21 -8.27
N TYR A 304 -9.17 23.87 -8.48
CA TYR A 304 -10.30 23.03 -8.09
C TYR A 304 -10.39 22.90 -6.56
N PRO A 305 -11.57 23.11 -5.97
CA PRO A 305 -11.82 22.78 -4.59
C PRO A 305 -11.55 21.29 -4.30
N VAL A 306 -11.24 20.94 -3.05
CA VAL A 306 -10.90 19.56 -2.64
C VAL A 306 -11.99 18.56 -3.07
N MET A 307 -13.26 18.92 -2.90
CA MET A 307 -14.42 18.12 -3.32
C MET A 307 -14.39 17.84 -4.83
N THR A 308 -14.18 18.89 -5.65
CA THR A 308 -14.11 18.76 -7.12
C THR A 308 -12.91 17.92 -7.54
N THR A 309 -11.76 18.11 -6.90
CA THR A 309 -10.55 17.30 -7.13
C THR A 309 -10.85 15.82 -6.86
N GLY A 310 -11.51 15.51 -5.76
CA GLY A 310 -11.95 14.15 -5.44
C GLY A 310 -12.90 13.57 -6.48
N MET A 311 -13.88 14.35 -6.94
CA MET A 311 -14.83 13.89 -7.98
C MET A 311 -14.15 13.62 -9.33
N VAL A 312 -13.16 14.43 -9.71
CA VAL A 312 -12.39 14.23 -10.95
C VAL A 312 -11.50 13.00 -10.87
N MET A 313 -11.01 12.65 -9.69
CA MET A 313 -10.15 11.47 -9.46
C MET A 313 -10.93 10.18 -9.20
N ALA A 314 -12.15 10.26 -8.68
CA ALA A 314 -12.97 9.09 -8.34
C ALA A 314 -13.19 8.11 -9.52
N PRO A 315 -13.41 8.54 -10.77
CA PRO A 315 -13.60 7.66 -11.93
C PRO A 315 -12.42 6.71 -12.17
N ARG A 316 -11.20 7.11 -11.83
CA ARG A 316 -10.01 6.23 -11.86
C ARG A 316 -10.18 5.02 -10.94
N GLY A 317 -10.57 5.26 -9.70
CA GLY A 317 -10.80 4.19 -8.73
C GLY A 317 -11.96 3.28 -9.14
N ILE A 318 -13.04 3.86 -9.65
CA ILE A 318 -14.18 3.11 -10.19
C ILE A 318 -13.73 2.24 -11.35
N GLY A 319 -12.95 2.78 -12.29
CA GLY A 319 -12.37 2.04 -13.41
C GLY A 319 -11.52 0.86 -12.95
N THR A 320 -10.68 1.06 -11.93
CA THR A 320 -9.87 0.00 -11.32
C THR A 320 -10.75 -1.08 -10.70
N MET A 321 -11.75 -0.70 -9.92
CA MET A 321 -12.66 -1.62 -9.25
C MET A 321 -13.45 -2.47 -10.26
N LEU A 322 -14.04 -1.85 -11.27
CA LEU A 322 -14.79 -2.55 -12.32
C LEU A 322 -13.87 -3.49 -13.13
N SER A 323 -12.68 -3.01 -13.50
CA SER A 323 -11.69 -3.82 -14.20
C SER A 323 -11.26 -5.03 -13.37
N MET A 324 -10.97 -4.87 -12.07
CA MET A 324 -10.62 -5.99 -11.19
C MET A 324 -11.73 -7.05 -11.15
N VAL A 325 -12.99 -6.64 -11.00
CA VAL A 325 -14.13 -7.57 -10.99
C VAL A 325 -14.25 -8.33 -12.31
N LEU A 326 -14.10 -7.64 -13.44
CA LEU A 326 -14.11 -8.26 -14.77
C LEU A 326 -12.96 -9.25 -14.94
N VAL A 327 -11.76 -8.84 -14.58
CA VAL A 327 -10.52 -9.64 -14.69
C VAL A 327 -10.58 -10.88 -13.81
N GLY A 328 -11.20 -10.80 -12.64
CA GLY A 328 -11.43 -11.97 -11.78
C GLY A 328 -12.18 -13.11 -12.47
N ARG A 329 -12.97 -12.79 -13.50
CA ARG A 329 -13.63 -13.79 -14.38
C ARG A 329 -12.75 -14.16 -15.58
N LEU A 330 -12.12 -13.15 -16.20
CA LEU A 330 -11.32 -13.32 -17.42
C LEU A 330 -10.04 -14.16 -17.18
N VAL A 331 -9.42 -14.08 -16.01
CA VAL A 331 -8.19 -14.82 -15.67
C VAL A 331 -8.34 -16.35 -15.76
N ARG A 332 -9.57 -16.86 -15.87
CA ARG A 332 -9.85 -18.28 -16.08
C ARG A 332 -9.83 -18.72 -17.55
N VAL A 333 -10.05 -17.79 -18.47
CA VAL A 333 -10.23 -18.06 -19.90
C VAL A 333 -9.15 -17.42 -20.76
N VAL A 334 -8.53 -16.35 -20.25
CA VAL A 334 -7.49 -15.59 -20.94
C VAL A 334 -6.16 -15.80 -20.23
N ASP A 335 -5.09 -15.95 -20.99
CA ASP A 335 -3.74 -16.07 -20.44
C ASP A 335 -3.41 -14.84 -19.58
N PRO A 336 -3.00 -15.03 -18.31
CA PRO A 336 -2.60 -13.95 -17.43
C PRO A 336 -1.56 -13.00 -18.01
N ARG A 337 -0.66 -13.50 -18.86
CA ARG A 337 0.37 -12.70 -19.53
C ARG A 337 -0.22 -11.65 -20.45
N LEU A 338 -1.24 -12.01 -21.23
CA LEU A 338 -1.95 -11.09 -22.12
C LEU A 338 -2.69 -10.00 -21.33
N LEU A 339 -3.34 -10.39 -20.22
CA LEU A 339 -4.02 -9.42 -19.35
C LEU A 339 -3.03 -8.41 -18.76
N ILE A 340 -1.88 -8.89 -18.25
CA ILE A 340 -0.83 -8.03 -17.71
C ILE A 340 -0.26 -7.12 -18.80
N ALA A 341 0.08 -7.64 -19.98
CA ALA A 341 0.63 -6.86 -21.09
C ALA A 341 -0.35 -5.76 -21.56
N THR A 342 -1.64 -6.11 -21.72
CA THR A 342 -2.69 -5.16 -22.08
C THR A 342 -2.87 -4.08 -21.00
N GLY A 343 -2.85 -4.48 -19.73
CA GLY A 343 -2.98 -3.55 -18.61
C GLY A 343 -1.80 -2.58 -18.51
N LEU A 344 -0.57 -3.06 -18.72
CA LEU A 344 0.62 -2.21 -18.77
C LEU A 344 0.59 -1.25 -19.97
N ALA A 345 0.17 -1.72 -21.15
CA ALA A 345 0.03 -0.88 -22.32
C ALA A 345 -1.02 0.23 -22.11
N LEU A 346 -2.18 -0.09 -21.52
CA LEU A 346 -3.20 0.91 -21.16
C LEU A 346 -2.68 1.92 -20.14
N THR A 347 -1.94 1.46 -19.13
CA THR A 347 -1.33 2.35 -18.13
C THR A 347 -0.31 3.28 -18.78
N ALA A 348 0.58 2.75 -19.63
CA ALA A 348 1.55 3.55 -20.37
C ALA A 348 0.88 4.58 -21.29
N TYR A 349 -0.17 4.18 -22.01
CA TYR A 349 -0.96 5.07 -22.85
C TYR A 349 -1.65 6.18 -22.04
N SER A 350 -2.22 5.82 -20.88
CA SER A 350 -2.79 6.83 -19.97
C SER A 350 -1.75 7.85 -19.50
N LEU A 351 -0.56 7.40 -19.11
CA LEU A 351 0.54 8.30 -18.73
C LEU A 351 0.98 9.19 -19.90
N HIS A 352 1.01 8.64 -21.11
CA HIS A 352 1.29 9.42 -22.31
C HIS A 352 0.23 10.52 -22.53
N LEU A 353 -1.06 10.22 -22.36
CA LEU A 353 -2.11 11.24 -22.45
C LEU A 353 -1.91 12.36 -21.41
N MET A 354 -1.41 12.04 -20.22
CA MET A 354 -1.14 13.02 -19.18
C MET A 354 -0.01 14.00 -19.55
N THR A 355 0.91 13.64 -20.44
CA THR A 355 1.96 14.56 -20.92
C THR A 355 1.40 15.73 -21.74
N GLY A 356 0.20 15.58 -22.28
CA GLY A 356 -0.50 16.62 -23.04
C GLY A 356 -1.38 17.55 -22.18
N PHE A 357 -1.34 17.46 -20.85
CA PHE A 357 -2.15 18.31 -20.00
C PHE A 357 -1.73 19.79 -20.10
N SER A 358 -2.72 20.68 -20.27
CA SER A 358 -2.55 22.11 -20.41
C SER A 358 -3.41 22.86 -19.38
N PRO A 359 -2.96 23.98 -18.79
CA PRO A 359 -3.71 24.76 -17.79
C PRO A 359 -5.10 25.22 -18.22
N ILE A 360 -5.40 25.25 -19.51
CA ILE A 360 -6.69 25.69 -20.07
C ILE A 360 -7.67 24.54 -20.34
N MET A 361 -7.29 23.29 -20.00
CA MET A 361 -8.17 22.12 -20.21
C MET A 361 -9.29 22.05 -19.17
N GLY A 362 -10.44 21.52 -19.59
CA GLY A 362 -11.51 21.10 -18.68
C GLY A 362 -11.19 19.78 -17.98
N SER A 363 -12.12 19.29 -17.15
CA SER A 363 -11.96 18.04 -16.38
C SER A 363 -11.95 16.75 -17.21
N GLY A 364 -12.46 16.77 -18.44
CA GLY A 364 -12.60 15.60 -19.31
C GLY A 364 -11.32 14.79 -19.50
N PRO A 365 -10.19 15.38 -19.92
CA PRO A 365 -8.92 14.67 -20.11
C PRO A 365 -8.39 13.99 -18.84
N PHE A 366 -8.59 14.59 -17.65
CA PHE A 366 -8.20 13.99 -16.38
C PHE A 366 -9.02 12.74 -16.06
N VAL A 367 -10.34 12.82 -16.28
CA VAL A 367 -11.24 11.69 -16.09
C VAL A 367 -10.90 10.56 -17.06
N THR A 368 -10.71 10.88 -18.34
CA THR A 368 -10.42 9.88 -19.38
C THR A 368 -9.10 9.16 -19.12
N SER A 369 -8.02 9.90 -18.88
CA SER A 369 -6.72 9.31 -18.55
C SER A 369 -6.78 8.54 -17.26
N GLY A 370 -7.48 9.05 -16.24
CA GLY A 370 -7.67 8.37 -14.96
C GLY A 370 -8.41 7.03 -15.12
N VAL A 371 -9.51 6.99 -15.86
CA VAL A 371 -10.26 5.74 -16.12
C VAL A 371 -9.41 4.72 -16.87
N LEU A 372 -8.68 5.14 -17.91
CA LEU A 372 -7.77 4.26 -18.66
C LEU A 372 -6.68 3.68 -17.75
N GLN A 373 -6.07 4.52 -16.90
CA GLN A 373 -5.08 4.06 -15.93
C GLN A 373 -5.69 3.09 -14.92
N GLY A 374 -6.89 3.39 -14.43
CA GLY A 374 -7.61 2.51 -13.51
C GLY A 374 -7.89 1.14 -14.10
N ILE A 375 -8.40 1.11 -15.34
CA ILE A 375 -8.65 -0.15 -16.06
C ILE A 375 -7.34 -0.93 -16.25
N GLY A 376 -6.27 -0.25 -16.69
CA GLY A 376 -4.95 -0.85 -16.86
C GLY A 376 -4.43 -1.49 -15.57
N MET A 377 -4.54 -0.78 -14.44
CA MET A 377 -4.11 -1.28 -13.13
C MET A 377 -4.90 -2.51 -12.67
N GLY A 378 -6.22 -2.52 -12.88
CA GLY A 378 -7.04 -3.69 -12.56
C GLY A 378 -6.67 -4.92 -13.39
N LEU A 379 -6.37 -4.72 -14.70
CA LEU A 379 -5.89 -5.76 -15.61
C LEU A 379 -4.55 -6.36 -15.19
N VAL A 380 -3.69 -5.60 -14.50
CA VAL A 380 -2.38 -6.08 -14.06
C VAL A 380 -2.46 -6.71 -12.66
N PHE A 381 -3.08 -6.03 -11.69
CA PHE A 381 -2.98 -6.40 -10.27
C PHE A 381 -3.52 -7.79 -9.96
N VAL A 382 -4.67 -8.15 -10.53
CA VAL A 382 -5.33 -9.44 -10.23
C VAL A 382 -4.56 -10.62 -10.80
N PRO A 383 -4.20 -10.67 -12.11
CA PRO A 383 -3.41 -11.78 -12.65
C PRO A 383 -2.03 -11.86 -12.02
N LEU A 384 -1.39 -10.72 -11.75
CA LEU A 384 -0.08 -10.66 -11.12
C LEU A 384 -0.10 -11.29 -9.72
N SER A 385 -1.07 -10.88 -8.88
CA SER A 385 -1.21 -11.41 -7.53
C SER A 385 -1.52 -12.91 -7.52
N THR A 386 -2.35 -13.39 -8.46
CA THR A 386 -2.67 -14.81 -8.55
C THR A 386 -1.50 -15.65 -9.05
N THR A 387 -0.76 -15.15 -10.05
CA THR A 387 0.40 -15.85 -10.63
C THR A 387 1.58 -15.89 -9.65
N ALA A 388 1.81 -14.81 -8.92
CA ALA A 388 2.85 -14.71 -7.91
C ALA A 388 2.78 -15.83 -6.86
N PHE A 389 1.56 -16.23 -6.47
CA PHE A 389 1.34 -17.21 -5.41
C PHE A 389 0.86 -18.58 -5.91
N ALA A 390 0.68 -18.76 -7.23
CA ALA A 390 0.15 -19.99 -7.81
C ALA A 390 1.03 -21.23 -7.53
N THR A 391 2.33 -21.04 -7.62
CA THR A 391 3.36 -22.08 -7.41
C THR A 391 3.93 -22.09 -5.98
N MET A 392 3.60 -21.07 -5.18
CA MET A 392 4.14 -20.89 -3.84
C MET A 392 3.61 -21.94 -2.85
N ALA A 393 4.52 -22.58 -2.13
CA ALA A 393 4.17 -23.53 -1.08
C ALA A 393 3.31 -22.86 0.01
N PRO A 394 2.25 -23.51 0.52
CA PRO A 394 1.35 -22.94 1.52
C PRO A 394 2.05 -22.47 2.81
N ALA A 395 3.16 -23.12 3.18
CA ALA A 395 3.96 -22.74 4.34
C ALA A 395 4.65 -21.37 4.17
N LEU A 396 5.03 -21.01 2.93
CA LEU A 396 5.75 -19.77 2.62
C LEU A 396 4.82 -18.58 2.26
N ARG A 397 3.51 -18.80 2.15
CA ARG A 397 2.57 -17.78 1.67
C ARG A 397 2.55 -16.51 2.54
N ALA A 398 2.64 -16.64 3.86
CA ALA A 398 2.64 -15.48 4.75
C ALA A 398 3.91 -14.63 4.58
N ASP A 399 5.08 -15.27 4.48
CA ASP A 399 6.35 -14.58 4.17
C ASP A 399 6.29 -13.95 2.77
N ALA A 400 5.78 -14.67 1.77
CA ALA A 400 5.68 -14.20 0.39
C ALA A 400 4.72 -13.02 0.24
N THR A 401 3.54 -13.04 0.88
CA THR A 401 2.59 -11.90 0.85
C THR A 401 3.12 -10.69 1.61
N ALA A 402 3.85 -10.90 2.69
CA ALA A 402 4.52 -9.84 3.43
C ALA A 402 5.61 -9.17 2.56
N LEU A 403 6.48 -9.97 1.92
CA LEU A 403 7.51 -9.46 1.02
C LEU A 403 6.92 -8.76 -0.20
N PHE A 404 5.88 -9.31 -0.80
CA PHE A 404 5.16 -8.71 -1.93
C PHE A 404 4.57 -7.33 -1.56
N SER A 405 3.97 -7.21 -0.38
CA SER A 405 3.45 -5.94 0.14
C SER A 405 4.56 -4.95 0.45
N LEU A 406 5.66 -5.41 1.06
CA LEU A 406 6.82 -4.57 1.37
C LEU A 406 7.46 -4.00 0.09
N VAL A 407 7.70 -4.84 -0.91
CA VAL A 407 8.30 -4.44 -2.19
C VAL A 407 7.40 -3.45 -2.92
N ARG A 408 6.08 -3.66 -2.92
CA ARG A 408 5.11 -2.70 -3.46
C ARG A 408 5.21 -1.35 -2.75
N ASN A 409 5.27 -1.33 -1.42
CA ASN A 409 5.32 -0.10 -0.64
C ASN A 409 6.63 0.66 -0.87
N ILE A 410 7.77 -0.04 -0.94
CA ILE A 410 9.07 0.57 -1.30
C ILE A 410 9.00 1.18 -2.71
N GLY A 411 8.44 0.45 -3.68
CA GLY A 411 8.23 0.98 -5.03
C GLY A 411 7.37 2.25 -5.01
N SER A 412 6.29 2.25 -4.22
CA SER A 412 5.41 3.41 -4.03
C SER A 412 6.16 4.63 -3.50
N SER A 413 6.96 4.47 -2.47
CA SER A 413 7.76 5.57 -1.88
C SER A 413 8.81 6.09 -2.86
N ILE A 414 9.52 5.20 -3.56
CA ILE A 414 10.49 5.60 -4.60
C ILE A 414 9.78 6.38 -5.71
N GLY A 415 8.60 5.94 -6.14
CA GLY A 415 7.82 6.62 -7.17
C GLY A 415 7.43 8.05 -6.78
N ILE A 416 6.93 8.24 -5.56
CA ILE A 416 6.60 9.56 -5.01
C ILE A 416 7.83 10.44 -4.96
N SER A 417 8.93 9.91 -4.44
CA SER A 417 10.18 10.65 -4.25
C SER A 417 10.81 11.10 -5.57
N ILE A 418 10.89 10.22 -6.57
CA ILE A 418 11.42 10.55 -7.91
C ILE A 418 10.60 11.67 -8.53
N VAL A 419 9.29 11.55 -8.49
CA VAL A 419 8.39 12.52 -9.12
C VAL A 419 8.41 13.84 -8.38
N GLY A 420 8.46 13.84 -7.04
CA GLY A 420 8.65 15.03 -6.22
C GLY A 420 9.95 15.75 -6.55
N PHE A 421 11.06 15.02 -6.62
CA PHE A 421 12.36 15.57 -7.01
C PHE A 421 12.35 16.20 -8.40
N LEU A 422 11.81 15.49 -9.40
CA LEU A 422 11.72 15.99 -10.77
C LEU A 422 10.85 17.25 -10.86
N LEU A 423 9.75 17.29 -10.12
CA LEU A 423 8.87 18.47 -10.07
C LEU A 423 9.61 19.68 -9.50
N THR A 424 10.23 19.54 -8.33
CA THR A 424 10.98 20.61 -7.68
C THR A 424 12.13 21.11 -8.57
N ARG A 425 12.89 20.20 -9.15
CA ARG A 425 13.98 20.56 -10.08
C ARG A 425 13.48 21.33 -11.31
N ASN A 426 12.40 20.88 -11.94
CA ASN A 426 11.84 21.56 -13.10
C ASN A 426 11.27 22.95 -12.75
N ILE A 427 10.68 23.12 -11.57
CA ILE A 427 10.24 24.44 -11.08
C ILE A 427 11.45 25.36 -10.95
N GLN A 428 12.56 24.92 -10.36
CA GLN A 428 13.78 25.71 -10.20
C GLN A 428 14.41 26.10 -11.54
N VAL A 429 14.50 25.16 -12.48
CA VAL A 429 15.03 25.41 -13.85
C VAL A 429 14.20 26.44 -14.57
N ASN A 430 12.87 26.24 -14.63
CA ASN A 430 11.96 27.18 -15.29
C ASN A 430 11.97 28.57 -14.63
N HIS A 431 12.06 28.64 -13.30
CA HIS A 431 12.19 29.92 -12.60
C HIS A 431 13.50 30.64 -12.98
N THR A 432 14.61 29.92 -13.06
CA THR A 432 15.91 30.48 -13.47
C THR A 432 15.89 31.00 -14.91
N GLU A 433 15.27 30.23 -15.83
CA GLU A 433 15.10 30.63 -17.24
C GLU A 433 14.23 31.88 -17.37
N LEU A 434 13.11 31.98 -16.63
CA LEU A 434 12.25 33.15 -16.63
C LEU A 434 12.98 34.40 -16.10
N VAL A 435 13.74 34.26 -15.00
CA VAL A 435 14.53 35.38 -14.45
C VAL A 435 15.61 35.84 -15.43
N SER A 436 16.32 34.90 -16.07
CA SER A 436 17.35 35.24 -17.06
C SER A 436 16.77 35.94 -18.29
N GLY A 437 15.56 35.55 -18.71
CA GLY A 437 14.86 36.19 -19.80
C GLY A 437 14.29 37.61 -19.48
N LEU A 438 14.10 37.92 -18.20
CA LEU A 438 13.69 39.26 -17.75
C LEU A 438 14.87 40.23 -17.54
N THR A 439 16.07 39.69 -17.38
CA THR A 439 17.32 40.49 -17.16
C THR A 439 18.12 40.70 -18.44
N ALA A 440 17.74 40.11 -19.56
CA ALA A 440 18.29 40.30 -20.90
C ALA A 440 17.45 41.27 -21.71
#